data_f4c34aa145cb691685b3366667fa8502
#
_entry.id   f4c34aa145cb691685b3366667fa8502
#
_cell.length_a   1.000
_cell.length_b   1.000
_cell.length_c   1.000
_cell.angle_alpha   90.00
_cell.angle_beta   90.00
_cell.angle_gamma   90.00
#
_symmetry.space_group_name_H-M   'P 1'
#
loop_
_entity.id
_entity.type
_entity.pdbx_description
1 polymer ?
#
loop_
_entity_poly.entity_id
_entity_poly.type
_entity_poly.pdbx_seq_one_letter_code
_entity_poly.pdbx_strand_id
1 'polypeptide(L)'
;MNKLVPATLNMVLLAGSVPSHAQQATNKDQIIGTWKVMSLKRLTVGPVKYPLGERPEGYVTVTAARMWLLIVDSTRPAPTAAALTDVEAVAAMKTSVAWTGPYTIGEQSQDGLKVTAQVDTASSPALPGTHRVYFMKVEGNKLTMKSPRAIEPVTDLTSAVVIELVKAE
;
A
#
# COMPACT_ATOMS: atom_id res chain seq x y z
N MET A 1 67.49 -36.76 15.51
CA MET A 1 66.97 -35.96 14.39
C MET A 1 65.45 -35.83 14.60
N ASN A 2 65.03 -34.71 15.24
CA ASN A 2 63.62 -34.46 15.54
C ASN A 2 63.06 -33.57 14.44
N LYS A 3 61.99 -34.07 13.73
CA LYS A 3 61.26 -33.30 12.75
C LYS A 3 60.07 -32.62 13.46
N LEU A 4 60.08 -31.27 13.54
CA LEU A 4 58.95 -30.47 13.92
C LEU A 4 57.93 -30.41 12.77
N VAL A 5 56.68 -30.70 13.06
CA VAL A 5 55.51 -30.53 12.17
C VAL A 5 54.86 -29.19 12.54
N PRO A 6 54.64 -28.28 11.60
CA PRO A 6 53.91 -27.02 11.88
C PRO A 6 52.42 -27.28 11.95
N ALA A 7 51.77 -26.86 13.05
CA ALA A 7 50.33 -26.83 13.22
C ALA A 7 49.73 -25.67 12.45
N THR A 8 48.93 -25.97 11.43
CA THR A 8 48.13 -24.97 10.70
C THR A 8 46.90 -24.62 11.52
N LEU A 9 46.82 -23.36 11.99
CA LEU A 9 45.68 -22.80 12.70
C LEU A 9 44.60 -22.40 11.68
N ASN A 10 43.52 -23.17 11.58
CA ASN A 10 42.36 -22.84 10.78
C ASN A 10 41.52 -21.80 11.54
N MET A 11 41.57 -20.56 11.09
CA MET A 11 40.71 -19.46 11.56
C MET A 11 39.33 -19.56 10.89
N VAL A 12 38.34 -20.07 11.60
CA VAL A 12 36.94 -20.08 11.15
C VAL A 12 36.37 -18.67 11.31
N LEU A 13 36.18 -17.97 10.20
CA LEU A 13 35.41 -16.70 10.17
C LEU A 13 33.93 -17.02 10.37
N LEU A 14 33.41 -16.75 11.56
CA LEU A 14 31.99 -16.69 11.86
C LEU A 14 31.42 -15.42 11.17
N ALA A 15 30.81 -15.59 10.00
CA ALA A 15 29.98 -14.55 9.39
C ALA A 15 28.76 -14.32 10.28
N GLY A 16 28.81 -13.28 11.10
CA GLY A 16 27.68 -12.84 11.92
C GLY A 16 26.53 -12.39 11.02
N SER A 17 25.41 -13.10 11.07
CA SER A 17 24.15 -12.68 10.47
C SER A 17 23.69 -11.37 11.12
N VAL A 18 23.68 -10.29 10.34
CA VAL A 18 23.18 -8.98 10.74
C VAL A 18 21.68 -9.08 11.07
N PRO A 19 21.23 -8.58 12.22
CA PRO A 19 19.85 -8.79 12.65
C PRO A 19 18.84 -8.13 11.68
N SER A 20 17.85 -8.90 11.30
CA SER A 20 16.71 -8.56 10.42
C SER A 20 15.96 -7.26 10.80
N HIS A 21 16.09 -6.78 12.03
CA HIS A 21 15.42 -5.58 12.53
C HIS A 21 15.92 -4.25 11.93
N ALA A 22 17.19 -4.14 11.57
CA ALA A 22 17.74 -2.90 10.96
C ALA A 22 17.19 -2.70 9.54
N GLN A 23 17.00 -3.79 8.79
CA GLN A 23 16.45 -3.75 7.44
C GLN A 23 14.95 -3.41 7.45
N GLN A 24 14.23 -3.88 8.46
CA GLN A 24 12.80 -3.61 8.62
C GLN A 24 12.52 -2.15 8.99
N ALA A 25 13.36 -1.53 9.82
CA ALA A 25 13.29 -0.10 10.15
C ALA A 25 13.53 0.78 8.91
N THR A 26 14.53 0.43 8.09
CA THR A 26 14.86 1.16 6.87
C THR A 26 13.73 1.10 5.82
N ASN A 27 13.06 -0.03 5.71
CA ASN A 27 11.94 -0.19 4.77
C ASN A 27 10.68 0.56 5.22
N LYS A 28 10.44 0.68 6.54
CA LYS A 28 9.35 1.49 7.08
C LYS A 28 9.53 2.97 6.73
N ASP A 29 10.74 3.49 6.89
CA ASP A 29 11.02 4.91 6.65
C ASP A 29 10.81 5.30 5.18
N GLN A 30 11.02 4.37 4.25
CA GLN A 30 10.84 4.60 2.82
C GLN A 30 9.38 4.87 2.43
N ILE A 31 8.41 4.26 3.11
CA ILE A 31 6.99 4.45 2.80
C ILE A 31 6.42 5.73 3.42
N ILE A 32 7.09 6.31 4.44
CA ILE A 32 6.63 7.52 5.12
C ILE A 32 6.66 8.72 4.16
N GLY A 33 5.58 9.49 4.16
CA GLY A 33 5.42 10.72 3.38
C GLY A 33 4.07 10.82 2.70
N THR A 34 3.95 11.81 1.83
CA THR A 34 2.78 12.06 1.00
C THR A 34 3.03 11.61 -0.42
N TRP A 35 2.11 10.82 -0.95
CA TRP A 35 2.20 10.18 -2.24
C TRP A 35 0.99 10.55 -3.09
N LYS A 36 1.22 11.14 -4.26
CA LYS A 36 0.17 11.46 -5.23
C LYS A 36 -0.22 10.21 -6.00
N VAL A 37 -1.51 9.95 -6.11
CA VAL A 37 -2.06 8.81 -6.87
C VAL A 37 -1.92 9.07 -8.36
N MET A 38 -1.38 8.10 -9.08
CA MET A 38 -1.23 8.11 -10.54
C MET A 38 -2.24 7.17 -11.20
N SER A 39 -2.53 6.04 -10.58
CA SER A 39 -3.54 5.09 -11.06
C SER A 39 -4.08 4.24 -9.91
N LEU A 40 -5.33 3.79 -10.06
CA LEU A 40 -5.94 2.75 -9.23
C LEU A 40 -6.55 1.70 -10.17
N LYS A 41 -5.98 0.50 -10.12
CA LYS A 41 -6.35 -0.62 -10.98
C LYS A 41 -6.95 -1.75 -10.16
N ARG A 42 -7.99 -2.39 -10.66
CA ARG A 42 -8.46 -3.68 -10.16
C ARG A 42 -8.07 -4.75 -11.16
N LEU A 43 -7.17 -5.63 -10.74
CA LEU A 43 -6.74 -6.80 -11.51
C LEU A 43 -7.71 -7.95 -11.24
N THR A 44 -8.38 -8.42 -12.28
CA THR A 44 -9.28 -9.56 -12.24
C THR A 44 -8.74 -10.69 -13.13
N VAL A 45 -9.44 -11.81 -13.24
CA VAL A 45 -9.13 -12.87 -14.25
C VAL A 45 -9.37 -12.37 -15.68
N GLY A 46 -10.14 -11.29 -15.84
CA GLY A 46 -10.43 -10.64 -17.13
C GLY A 46 -9.69 -9.32 -17.32
N PRO A 47 -10.26 -8.40 -18.11
CA PRO A 47 -9.65 -7.10 -18.35
C PRO A 47 -9.42 -6.29 -17.07
N VAL A 48 -8.35 -5.49 -17.06
CA VAL A 48 -8.08 -4.54 -15.98
C VAL A 48 -9.23 -3.54 -15.89
N LYS A 49 -9.71 -3.27 -14.68
CA LYS A 49 -10.75 -2.28 -14.41
C LYS A 49 -10.16 -1.07 -13.69
N TYR A 50 -10.69 0.09 -13.99
CA TYR A 50 -10.34 1.38 -13.37
C TYR A 50 -11.57 1.94 -12.64
N PRO A 51 -11.84 1.51 -11.39
CA PRO A 51 -13.09 1.84 -10.69
C PRO A 51 -13.26 3.33 -10.37
N LEU A 52 -12.18 4.12 -10.41
CA LEU A 52 -12.18 5.57 -10.22
C LEU A 52 -11.57 6.29 -11.43
N GLY A 53 -11.81 5.76 -12.64
CA GLY A 53 -11.23 6.28 -13.88
C GLY A 53 -9.76 5.90 -14.06
N GLU A 54 -9.23 6.14 -15.26
CA GLU A 54 -7.85 5.80 -15.62
C GLU A 54 -6.82 6.71 -14.94
N ARG A 55 -7.21 7.94 -14.62
CA ARG A 55 -6.38 8.97 -14.00
C ARG A 55 -7.09 9.57 -12.78
N PRO A 56 -7.26 8.80 -11.71
CA PRO A 56 -7.89 9.31 -10.49
C PRO A 56 -7.03 10.40 -9.86
N GLU A 57 -7.66 11.31 -9.10
CA GLU A 57 -6.98 12.29 -8.29
C GLU A 57 -6.98 11.86 -6.83
N GLY A 58 -5.91 12.18 -6.11
CA GLY A 58 -5.86 11.89 -4.69
C GLY A 58 -4.47 11.70 -4.15
N TYR A 59 -4.44 11.37 -2.85
CA TYR A 59 -3.21 11.19 -2.11
C TYR A 59 -3.32 10.03 -1.13
N VAL A 60 -2.17 9.41 -0.89
CA VAL A 60 -1.95 8.53 0.26
C VAL A 60 -0.89 9.20 1.12
N THR A 61 -1.17 9.39 2.40
CA THR A 61 -0.20 9.89 3.37
C THR A 61 0.08 8.82 4.40
N VAL A 62 1.35 8.53 4.63
CA VAL A 62 1.84 7.60 5.63
C VAL A 62 2.70 8.38 6.61
N THR A 63 2.30 8.40 7.87
CA THR A 63 3.08 8.95 8.99
C THR A 63 3.72 7.81 9.79
N ALA A 64 4.42 8.11 10.86
CA ALA A 64 4.98 7.08 11.74
C ALA A 64 3.93 6.17 12.41
N ALA A 65 2.68 6.65 12.58
CA ALA A 65 1.63 5.99 13.33
C ALA A 65 0.37 5.65 12.52
N ARG A 66 0.07 6.41 11.48
CA ARG A 66 -1.20 6.32 10.75
C ARG A 66 -1.00 6.47 9.25
N MET A 67 -1.95 5.95 8.51
CA MET A 67 -2.07 6.24 7.09
C MET A 67 -3.49 6.69 6.76
N TRP A 68 -3.61 7.47 5.71
CA TRP A 68 -4.86 7.93 5.11
C TRP A 68 -4.76 7.84 3.60
N LEU A 69 -5.91 7.65 3.04
CA LEU A 69 -6.11 7.56 1.62
C LEU A 69 -7.35 8.36 1.27
N LEU A 70 -7.21 9.23 0.28
CA LEU A 70 -8.33 9.88 -0.40
C LEU A 70 -8.08 9.79 -1.89
N ILE A 71 -8.97 9.13 -2.62
CA ILE A 71 -8.90 9.00 -4.08
C ILE A 71 -10.29 9.28 -4.63
N VAL A 72 -10.35 10.08 -5.68
CA VAL A 72 -11.58 10.48 -6.36
C VAL A 72 -11.42 10.29 -7.87
N ASP A 73 -12.53 10.03 -8.54
CA ASP A 73 -12.59 10.06 -10.00
C ASP A 73 -12.47 11.52 -10.48
N SER A 74 -11.45 11.81 -11.28
CA SER A 74 -11.20 13.16 -11.81
C SER A 74 -12.23 13.61 -12.86
N THR A 75 -13.00 12.68 -13.40
CA THR A 75 -14.00 12.96 -14.46
C THR A 75 -15.38 13.25 -13.90
N ARG A 76 -15.57 13.19 -12.56
CA ARG A 76 -16.86 13.49 -11.95
C ARG A 76 -17.28 14.93 -12.26
N PRO A 77 -18.57 15.15 -12.61
CA PRO A 77 -19.04 16.49 -12.93
C PRO A 77 -18.98 17.42 -11.71
N ALA A 78 -18.73 18.70 -11.95
CA ALA A 78 -18.89 19.70 -10.92
C ALA A 78 -20.37 19.79 -10.48
N PRO A 79 -20.66 20.12 -9.21
CA PRO A 79 -22.02 20.30 -8.76
C PRO A 79 -22.68 21.47 -9.48
N THR A 80 -24.00 21.37 -9.67
CA THR A 80 -24.78 22.41 -10.37
C THR A 80 -25.10 23.61 -9.49
N ALA A 81 -24.94 23.49 -8.17
CA ALA A 81 -25.15 24.53 -7.18
C ALA A 81 -24.16 24.39 -6.00
N ALA A 82 -24.17 25.38 -5.10
CA ALA A 82 -23.33 25.36 -3.89
C ALA A 82 -23.63 24.18 -2.94
N ALA A 83 -24.88 23.71 -2.94
CA ALA A 83 -25.28 22.51 -2.21
C ALA A 83 -25.50 21.36 -3.21
N LEU A 84 -25.00 20.18 -2.88
CA LEU A 84 -25.23 18.98 -3.66
C LEU A 84 -26.70 18.55 -3.55
N THR A 85 -27.28 18.16 -4.67
CA THR A 85 -28.51 17.36 -4.69
C THR A 85 -28.24 15.95 -4.19
N ASP A 86 -29.26 15.21 -3.78
CA ASP A 86 -29.10 13.81 -3.34
C ASP A 86 -28.47 12.92 -4.43
N VAL A 87 -28.81 13.16 -5.68
CA VAL A 87 -28.23 12.42 -6.84
C VAL A 87 -26.75 12.71 -6.99
N GLU A 88 -26.34 13.98 -6.88
CA GLU A 88 -24.93 14.38 -6.95
C GLU A 88 -24.15 13.86 -5.73
N ALA A 89 -24.74 13.87 -4.53
CA ALA A 89 -24.13 13.33 -3.32
C ALA A 89 -23.86 11.81 -3.46
N VAL A 90 -24.85 11.05 -3.95
CA VAL A 90 -24.70 9.62 -4.22
C VAL A 90 -23.63 9.36 -5.28
N ALA A 91 -23.61 10.15 -6.35
CA ALA A 91 -22.58 10.03 -7.39
C ALA A 91 -21.19 10.33 -6.84
N ALA A 92 -21.03 11.40 -6.05
CA ALA A 92 -19.76 11.74 -5.40
C ALA A 92 -19.25 10.63 -4.47
N MET A 93 -20.14 10.00 -3.70
CA MET A 93 -19.79 8.85 -2.85
C MET A 93 -19.34 7.64 -3.64
N LYS A 94 -20.01 7.32 -4.76
CA LYS A 94 -19.66 6.17 -5.62
C LYS A 94 -18.36 6.36 -6.38
N THR A 95 -17.95 7.61 -6.61
CA THR A 95 -16.74 7.99 -7.34
C THR A 95 -15.61 8.46 -6.44
N SER A 96 -15.64 8.07 -5.17
CA SER A 96 -14.58 8.35 -4.21
C SER A 96 -14.34 7.19 -3.25
N VAL A 97 -13.14 7.14 -2.71
CA VAL A 97 -12.79 6.28 -1.58
C VAL A 97 -11.89 7.06 -0.63
N ALA A 98 -12.29 7.09 0.64
CA ALA A 98 -11.48 7.71 1.70
C ALA A 98 -11.54 6.87 2.96
N TRP A 99 -10.39 6.70 3.62
CA TRP A 99 -10.29 6.07 4.92
C TRP A 99 -8.98 6.46 5.61
N THR A 100 -8.94 6.30 6.91
CA THR A 100 -7.73 6.45 7.73
C THR A 100 -7.72 5.41 8.84
N GLY A 101 -6.52 5.15 9.38
CA GLY A 101 -6.35 4.29 10.53
C GLY A 101 -4.88 4.09 10.91
N PRO A 102 -4.60 3.59 12.12
CA PRO A 102 -3.28 3.11 12.50
C PRO A 102 -2.90 1.90 11.64
N TYR A 103 -1.61 1.62 11.55
CA TYR A 103 -1.12 0.48 10.79
C TYR A 103 0.00 -0.26 11.52
N THR A 104 0.18 -1.51 11.14
CA THR A 104 1.30 -2.35 11.56
C THR A 104 2.11 -2.78 10.34
N ILE A 105 3.41 -2.95 10.58
CA ILE A 105 4.36 -3.46 9.60
C ILE A 105 4.53 -4.97 9.83
N GLY A 106 4.40 -5.74 8.78
CA GLY A 106 4.70 -7.17 8.75
C GLY A 106 6.01 -7.46 8.01
N GLU A 107 6.08 -8.65 7.44
CA GLU A 107 7.28 -9.13 6.77
C GLU A 107 7.50 -8.46 5.41
N GLN A 108 8.78 -8.34 5.04
CA GLN A 108 9.21 -7.99 3.68
C GLN A 108 9.14 -9.23 2.80
N SER A 109 8.56 -9.08 1.61
CA SER A 109 8.48 -10.14 0.59
C SER A 109 8.91 -9.63 -0.78
N GLN A 110 8.86 -10.48 -1.80
CA GLN A 110 9.08 -10.08 -3.20
C GLN A 110 8.01 -9.08 -3.69
N ASP A 111 6.78 -9.15 -3.15
CA ASP A 111 5.69 -8.22 -3.46
C ASP A 111 5.85 -6.86 -2.74
N GLY A 112 6.74 -6.74 -1.77
CA GLY A 112 7.00 -5.54 -1.00
C GLY A 112 6.84 -5.74 0.52
N LEU A 113 6.85 -4.64 1.24
CA LEU A 113 6.64 -4.58 2.69
C LEU A 113 5.15 -4.76 3.00
N LYS A 114 4.81 -5.78 3.79
CA LYS A 114 3.42 -5.99 4.22
C LYS A 114 3.01 -4.90 5.22
N VAL A 115 1.97 -4.18 4.90
CA VAL A 115 1.37 -3.14 5.76
C VAL A 115 -0.09 -3.51 5.99
N THR A 116 -0.50 -3.56 7.26
CA THR A 116 -1.90 -3.83 7.64
C THR A 116 -2.46 -2.61 8.35
N ALA A 117 -3.34 -1.87 7.68
CA ALA A 117 -4.07 -0.75 8.26
C ALA A 117 -5.36 -1.24 8.93
N GLN A 118 -5.62 -0.78 10.14
CA GLN A 118 -6.90 -0.96 10.82
C GLN A 118 -7.73 0.32 10.57
N VAL A 119 -8.76 0.20 9.74
CA VAL A 119 -9.59 1.35 9.40
C VAL A 119 -10.44 1.75 10.61
N ASP A 120 -10.30 2.97 11.11
CA ASP A 120 -11.10 3.51 12.19
C ASP A 120 -12.09 4.58 11.72
N THR A 121 -11.79 5.24 10.60
CA THR A 121 -12.67 6.26 10.00
C THR A 121 -12.64 6.13 8.47
N ALA A 122 -13.80 6.21 7.84
CA ALA A 122 -13.93 6.13 6.38
C ALA A 122 -15.16 6.84 5.86
N SER A 123 -15.15 7.20 4.56
CA SER A 123 -16.32 7.72 3.86
C SER A 123 -17.42 6.66 3.72
N SER A 124 -17.07 5.40 3.55
CA SER A 124 -18.02 4.29 3.50
C SER A 124 -18.25 3.71 4.90
N PRO A 125 -19.50 3.60 5.36
CA PRO A 125 -19.81 3.05 6.68
C PRO A 125 -19.47 1.56 6.85
N ALA A 126 -19.18 0.86 5.76
CA ALA A 126 -18.80 -0.55 5.78
C ALA A 126 -17.31 -0.78 6.07
N LEU A 127 -16.48 0.27 6.10
CA LEU A 127 -15.03 0.14 6.25
C LEU A 127 -14.52 0.22 7.70
N PRO A 128 -15.06 1.04 8.61
CA PRO A 128 -14.59 1.10 9.99
C PRO A 128 -14.60 -0.28 10.66
N GLY A 129 -13.54 -0.60 11.40
CA GLY A 129 -13.33 -1.90 12.02
C GLY A 129 -12.71 -2.97 11.11
N THR A 130 -12.57 -2.71 9.80
CA THR A 130 -11.93 -3.65 8.86
C THR A 130 -10.42 -3.47 8.82
N HIS A 131 -9.73 -4.53 8.37
CA HIS A 131 -8.30 -4.50 8.09
C HIS A 131 -8.05 -4.38 6.59
N ARG A 132 -7.16 -3.48 6.21
CA ARG A 132 -6.69 -3.31 4.83
C ARG A 132 -5.23 -3.72 4.73
N VAL A 133 -4.96 -4.80 4.02
CA VAL A 133 -3.61 -5.32 3.81
C VAL A 133 -3.10 -4.84 2.46
N TYR A 134 -1.88 -4.31 2.46
CA TYR A 134 -1.16 -3.95 1.24
C TYR A 134 0.28 -4.46 1.32
N PHE A 135 0.81 -4.83 0.17
CA PHE A 135 2.24 -4.97 -0.06
C PHE A 135 2.71 -3.66 -0.70
N MET A 136 3.60 -2.95 0.00
CA MET A 136 4.10 -1.65 -0.40
C MET A 136 5.54 -1.77 -0.88
N LYS A 137 5.81 -1.34 -2.13
CA LYS A 137 7.13 -1.36 -2.73
C LYS A 137 7.51 0.04 -3.17
N VAL A 138 8.64 0.54 -2.65
CA VAL A 138 9.20 1.84 -3.03
C VAL A 138 10.36 1.62 -3.99
N GLU A 139 10.35 2.32 -5.12
CA GLU A 139 11.40 2.31 -6.14
C GLU A 139 11.69 3.75 -6.57
N GLY A 140 12.74 4.35 -6.00
CA GLY A 140 13.04 5.77 -6.18
C GLY A 140 11.92 6.65 -5.63
N ASN A 141 11.29 7.46 -6.49
CA ASN A 141 10.17 8.32 -6.11
C ASN A 141 8.79 7.68 -6.33
N LYS A 142 8.73 6.39 -6.63
CA LYS A 142 7.48 5.66 -6.88
C LYS A 142 7.15 4.74 -5.72
N LEU A 143 5.88 4.66 -5.37
CA LEU A 143 5.31 3.70 -4.43
C LEU A 143 4.23 2.88 -5.14
N THR A 144 4.33 1.58 -5.08
CA THR A 144 3.25 0.66 -5.48
C THR A 144 2.62 0.06 -4.24
N MET A 145 1.29 0.16 -4.12
CA MET A 145 0.50 -0.51 -3.09
C MET A 145 -0.35 -1.57 -3.76
N LYS A 146 -0.17 -2.83 -3.38
CA LYS A 146 -0.90 -3.98 -3.95
C LYS A 146 -1.64 -4.72 -2.85
N SER A 147 -2.96 -4.88 -2.96
CA SER A 147 -3.70 -5.72 -2.03
C SER A 147 -3.43 -7.21 -2.31
N PRO A 148 -3.57 -8.11 -1.32
CA PRO A 148 -3.69 -9.53 -1.58
C PRO A 148 -4.80 -9.80 -2.60
N ARG A 149 -4.70 -10.90 -3.32
CA ARG A 149 -5.85 -11.39 -4.10
C ARG A 149 -6.92 -11.88 -3.15
N ALA A 150 -8.15 -11.45 -3.37
CA ALA A 150 -9.31 -11.86 -2.60
C ALA A 150 -10.42 -12.30 -3.55
N ILE A 151 -11.23 -13.26 -3.13
CA ILE A 151 -12.43 -13.66 -3.85
C ILE A 151 -13.49 -12.57 -3.65
N GLU A 152 -14.03 -12.06 -4.75
CA GLU A 152 -15.13 -11.08 -4.71
C GLU A 152 -16.43 -11.79 -4.32
N PRO A 153 -17.10 -11.41 -3.22
CA PRO A 153 -18.26 -12.16 -2.69
C PRO A 153 -19.44 -12.27 -3.67
N VAL A 154 -19.54 -11.33 -4.62
CA VAL A 154 -20.68 -11.25 -5.55
C VAL A 154 -20.39 -11.93 -6.89
N THR A 155 -19.12 -11.98 -7.30
CA THR A 155 -18.76 -12.45 -8.66
C THR A 155 -17.94 -13.73 -8.66
N ASP A 156 -17.55 -14.23 -7.47
CA ASP A 156 -16.64 -15.37 -7.27
C ASP A 156 -15.30 -15.25 -8.04
N LEU A 157 -14.95 -14.02 -8.43
CA LEU A 157 -13.74 -13.72 -9.16
C LEU A 157 -12.65 -13.24 -8.20
N THR A 158 -11.47 -13.82 -8.36
CA THR A 158 -10.29 -13.37 -7.62
C THR A 158 -9.82 -12.01 -8.15
N SER A 159 -9.75 -11.01 -7.30
CA SER A 159 -9.26 -9.68 -7.64
C SER A 159 -8.17 -9.17 -6.70
N ALA A 160 -7.35 -8.26 -7.20
CA ALA A 160 -6.41 -7.47 -6.41
C ALA A 160 -6.49 -6.01 -6.82
N VAL A 161 -6.33 -5.11 -5.86
CA VAL A 161 -6.22 -3.67 -6.13
C VAL A 161 -4.74 -3.30 -6.19
N VAL A 162 -4.36 -2.54 -7.21
CA VAL A 162 -3.02 -1.96 -7.34
C VAL A 162 -3.16 -0.45 -7.45
N ILE A 163 -2.45 0.28 -6.59
CA ILE A 163 -2.38 1.75 -6.60
C ILE A 163 -0.94 2.12 -6.91
N GLU A 164 -0.74 2.88 -7.97
CA GLU A 164 0.56 3.42 -8.35
C GLU A 164 0.63 4.89 -7.95
N LEU A 165 1.71 5.26 -7.29
CA LEU A 165 1.87 6.59 -6.69
C LEU A 165 3.26 7.14 -6.97
N VAL A 166 3.38 8.47 -6.90
CA VAL A 166 4.68 9.17 -6.92
C VAL A 166 4.81 10.03 -5.68
N LYS A 167 6.03 10.21 -5.20
CA LYS A 167 6.32 11.09 -4.06
C LYS A 167 5.82 12.49 -4.40
N ALA A 168 5.02 13.09 -3.52
CA ALA A 168 4.50 14.42 -3.75
C ALA A 168 5.51 15.51 -3.34
N GLU A 169 6.27 15.23 -2.25
CA GLU A 169 7.34 16.08 -1.71
C GLU A 169 8.29 15.24 -0.86
#